data_3c5a11109f5bf7bd55da47363ad1acd8
#
_entry.id   3c5a11109f5bf7bd55da47363ad1acd8
#
_cell.length_a   1.000
_cell.length_b   1.000
_cell.length_c   1.000
_cell.angle_alpha   90.00
_cell.angle_beta   90.00
_cell.angle_gamma   90.00
#
_symmetry.space_group_name_H-M   'P 1'
#
loop_
_entity.id
_entity.type
_entity.pdbx_description
1 polymer ?
#
loop_
_entity_poly.entity_id
_entity_poly.type
_entity_poly.pdbx_seq_one_letter_code
_entity_poly.pdbx_strand_id
1 'polypeptide(L)'
;YSNELWNWGFHQAGWMLRSPLAGALVEAKGGRAWKDSDKTKGESHPERIGALFRRTFAIWEREWAGGSQKRLIRVCAVQAAWFDASKRTIQWCLDNGGVDAVSPAAYVGPDETTYQKWSDLGAALTPEMVVDEVGAVLQTQRKGAGLAQTVAFGKQHGLAYVAYEAGQHIQAKGQADLPYSPALAAAQTHPRMYDLYVELLRFSRDLDCKLFTHF
;
A
#
# COMPACT_ATOMS: atom_id res chain seq x y z
N TYR A 1 -10.71 -3.36 12.22
CA TYR A 1 -9.88 -2.42 11.45
C TYR A 1 -8.75 -3.16 10.73
N SER A 2 -8.46 -2.80 9.51
CA SER A 2 -7.34 -3.31 8.71
C SER A 2 -6.61 -2.14 8.07
N ASN A 3 -5.27 -2.20 8.04
CA ASN A 3 -4.42 -1.25 7.34
C ASN A 3 -4.48 -1.43 5.81
N GLU A 4 -4.93 -2.59 5.34
CA GLU A 4 -5.00 -2.95 3.92
C GLU A 4 -6.43 -3.18 3.41
N LEU A 5 -7.33 -2.24 3.64
CA LEU A 5 -8.70 -2.31 3.10
C LEU A 5 -8.74 -2.28 1.56
N TRP A 6 -7.67 -1.88 0.92
CA TRP A 6 -7.46 -1.90 -0.53
C TRP A 6 -7.03 -3.29 -1.06
N ASN A 7 -6.57 -4.20 -0.18
CA ASN A 7 -6.03 -5.50 -0.58
C ASN A 7 -7.14 -6.55 -0.72
N TRP A 8 -7.47 -6.89 -1.96
CA TRP A 8 -8.51 -7.85 -2.33
C TRP A 8 -8.26 -9.29 -1.85
N GLY A 9 -7.03 -9.62 -1.49
CA GLY A 9 -6.68 -10.91 -0.88
C GLY A 9 -7.23 -11.08 0.53
N PHE A 10 -7.68 -10.00 1.19
CA PHE A 10 -8.20 -10.05 2.54
C PHE A 10 -9.73 -10.00 2.60
N HIS A 11 -10.30 -10.79 3.50
CA HIS A 11 -11.75 -10.80 3.77
C HIS A 11 -12.31 -9.42 4.16
N GLN A 12 -11.49 -8.60 4.82
CA GLN A 12 -11.84 -7.24 5.23
C GLN A 12 -12.13 -6.33 4.03
N ALA A 13 -11.36 -6.42 2.96
CA ALA A 13 -11.62 -5.68 1.73
C ALA A 13 -12.95 -6.12 1.09
N GLY A 14 -13.21 -7.42 1.01
CA GLY A 14 -14.46 -7.96 0.53
C GLY A 14 -15.67 -7.56 1.41
N TRP A 15 -15.49 -7.54 2.74
CA TRP A 15 -16.52 -7.05 3.65
C TRP A 15 -16.80 -5.56 3.41
N MET A 16 -15.79 -4.74 3.32
CA MET A 16 -15.92 -3.30 3.09
C MET A 16 -16.69 -2.99 1.81
N LEU A 17 -16.41 -3.72 0.74
CA LEU A 17 -17.14 -3.54 -0.53
C LEU A 17 -18.63 -3.86 -0.43
N ARG A 18 -18.99 -4.86 0.35
CA ARG A 18 -20.38 -5.31 0.50
C ARG A 18 -21.10 -4.70 1.69
N SER A 19 -20.37 -3.96 2.56
CA SER A 19 -20.94 -3.43 3.79
C SER A 19 -21.92 -2.29 3.53
N PRO A 20 -23.19 -2.42 3.95
CA PRO A 20 -24.13 -1.30 3.92
C PRO A 20 -23.63 -0.09 4.74
N LEU A 21 -22.89 -0.35 5.82
CA LEU A 21 -22.30 0.72 6.64
C LEU A 21 -21.31 1.59 5.86
N ALA A 22 -20.37 0.97 5.13
CA ALA A 22 -19.42 1.73 4.32
C ALA A 22 -20.12 2.51 3.20
N GLY A 23 -21.17 1.93 2.60
CA GLY A 23 -22.03 2.62 1.64
C GLY A 23 -22.72 3.84 2.24
N ALA A 24 -23.39 3.65 3.36
CA ALA A 24 -24.11 4.73 4.05
C ALA A 24 -23.18 5.90 4.48
N LEU A 25 -21.95 5.61 4.88
CA LEU A 25 -20.97 6.65 5.23
C LEU A 25 -20.54 7.48 4.00
N VAL A 26 -20.44 6.86 2.83
CA VAL A 26 -20.14 7.56 1.57
C VAL A 26 -21.36 8.40 1.14
N GLU A 27 -22.56 7.83 1.13
CA GLU A 27 -23.78 8.50 0.74
C GLU A 27 -24.11 9.69 1.64
N ALA A 28 -23.91 9.57 2.94
CA ALA A 28 -24.12 10.67 3.90
C ALA A 28 -23.24 11.91 3.63
N LYS A 29 -22.19 11.76 2.84
CA LYS A 29 -21.31 12.84 2.39
C LYS A 29 -21.52 13.23 0.92
N GLY A 30 -22.63 12.81 0.32
CA GLY A 30 -22.97 13.10 -1.07
C GLY A 30 -22.20 12.27 -2.10
N GLY A 31 -21.53 11.21 -1.65
CA GLY A 31 -20.88 10.25 -2.55
C GLY A 31 -21.90 9.35 -3.24
N ARG A 32 -21.45 8.69 -4.30
CA ARG A 32 -22.28 7.79 -5.09
C ARG A 32 -22.75 6.57 -4.30
N ALA A 33 -24.03 6.25 -4.39
CA ALA A 33 -24.59 5.01 -3.85
C ALA A 33 -23.85 3.77 -4.39
N TRP A 34 -23.63 2.80 -3.53
CA TRP A 34 -23.03 1.53 -3.92
C TRP A 34 -23.97 0.72 -4.83
N LYS A 35 -23.40 0.08 -5.85
CA LYS A 35 -24.12 -0.80 -6.78
C LYS A 35 -23.48 -2.19 -6.76
N ASP A 36 -24.27 -3.19 -7.13
CA ASP A 36 -23.78 -4.58 -7.23
C ASP A 36 -22.60 -4.75 -8.21
N SER A 37 -22.52 -3.90 -9.25
CA SER A 37 -21.38 -3.83 -10.17
C SER A 37 -20.07 -3.41 -9.50
N ASP A 38 -20.14 -2.81 -8.32
CA ASP A 38 -18.96 -2.34 -7.56
C ASP A 38 -18.25 -3.50 -6.82
N LYS A 39 -18.80 -4.72 -6.85
CA LYS A 39 -18.26 -5.89 -6.13
C LYS A 39 -16.88 -6.31 -6.59
N THR A 40 -16.52 -6.06 -7.84
CA THR A 40 -15.28 -6.57 -8.42
C THR A 40 -14.22 -5.50 -8.65
N LYS A 41 -14.61 -4.26 -8.91
CA LYS A 41 -13.71 -3.10 -9.10
C LYS A 41 -14.51 -1.82 -8.89
N GLY A 42 -15.24 -1.72 -7.77
CA GLY A 42 -16.19 -0.66 -7.55
C GLY A 42 -15.58 0.73 -7.71
N GLU A 43 -16.21 1.56 -8.54
CA GLU A 43 -15.82 2.97 -8.68
C GLU A 43 -15.82 3.71 -7.35
N SER A 44 -16.62 3.26 -6.38
CA SER A 44 -16.69 3.82 -5.02
C SER A 44 -15.75 3.17 -4.00
N HIS A 45 -14.94 2.19 -4.39
CA HIS A 45 -14.03 1.48 -3.49
C HIS A 45 -13.07 2.42 -2.73
N PRO A 46 -12.37 3.36 -3.37
CA PRO A 46 -11.47 4.26 -2.65
C PRO A 46 -12.20 5.16 -1.64
N GLU A 47 -13.38 5.66 -1.97
CA GLU A 47 -14.19 6.50 -1.08
C GLU A 47 -14.68 5.70 0.13
N ARG A 48 -15.03 4.41 -0.06
CA ARG A 48 -15.41 3.51 1.05
C ARG A 48 -14.27 3.27 2.01
N ILE A 49 -13.05 3.08 1.49
CA ILE A 49 -11.84 2.99 2.32
C ILE A 49 -11.66 4.29 3.12
N GLY A 50 -11.71 5.43 2.46
CA GLY A 50 -11.60 6.74 3.09
C GLY A 50 -12.66 6.96 4.17
N ALA A 51 -13.90 6.58 3.92
CA ALA A 51 -15.01 6.70 4.87
C ALA A 51 -14.79 5.85 6.13
N LEU A 52 -14.25 4.63 5.99
CA LEU A 52 -13.92 3.79 7.13
C LEU A 52 -12.72 4.32 7.92
N PHE A 53 -11.70 4.83 7.26
CA PHE A 53 -10.59 5.53 7.95
C PHE A 53 -11.12 6.70 8.75
N ARG A 54 -11.91 7.58 8.14
CA ARG A 54 -12.47 8.75 8.84
C ARG A 54 -13.37 8.37 10.01
N ARG A 55 -14.17 7.32 9.88
CA ARG A 55 -14.93 6.78 11.02
C ARG A 55 -14.01 6.34 12.15
N THR A 56 -12.95 5.60 11.84
CA THR A 56 -11.98 5.14 12.84
C THR A 56 -11.29 6.32 13.51
N PHE A 57 -10.82 7.30 12.73
CA PHE A 57 -10.20 8.51 13.26
C PHE A 57 -11.13 9.29 14.18
N ALA A 58 -12.40 9.47 13.78
CA ALA A 58 -13.39 10.18 14.61
C ALA A 58 -13.64 9.48 15.95
N ILE A 59 -13.58 8.14 16.01
CA ILE A 59 -13.67 7.40 17.28
C ILE A 59 -12.47 7.74 18.17
N TRP A 60 -11.25 7.66 17.63
CA TRP A 60 -10.04 7.99 18.38
C TRP A 60 -9.99 9.47 18.80
N GLU A 61 -10.38 10.39 17.92
CA GLU A 61 -10.47 11.81 18.20
C GLU A 61 -11.39 12.09 19.40
N ARG A 62 -12.54 11.42 19.44
CA ARG A 62 -13.50 11.54 20.55
C ARG A 62 -12.94 10.99 21.87
N GLU A 63 -12.35 9.78 21.84
CA GLU A 63 -11.82 9.15 23.06
C GLU A 63 -10.61 9.91 23.63
N TRP A 64 -9.89 10.67 22.78
CA TRP A 64 -8.70 11.43 23.16
C TRP A 64 -8.97 12.95 23.28
N ALA A 65 -10.23 13.39 23.28
CA ALA A 65 -10.61 14.80 23.30
C ALA A 65 -10.13 15.57 24.54
N GLY A 66 -9.77 14.90 25.63
CA GLY A 66 -9.39 15.49 26.92
C GLY A 66 -7.95 16.03 27.03
N GLY A 67 -7.26 16.35 25.93
CA GLY A 67 -5.92 16.99 25.97
C GLY A 67 -4.78 16.23 25.32
N SER A 68 -5.03 15.01 24.86
CA SER A 68 -4.01 14.16 24.25
C SER A 68 -4.08 14.14 22.71
N GLN A 69 -4.90 14.96 22.08
CA GLN A 69 -5.09 14.99 20.61
C GLN A 69 -3.79 15.25 19.84
N LYS A 70 -2.85 16.01 20.43
CA LYS A 70 -1.51 16.23 19.84
C LYS A 70 -0.67 14.97 19.70
N ARG A 71 -1.07 13.86 20.36
CA ARG A 71 -0.40 12.56 20.31
C ARG A 71 -1.03 11.61 19.29
N LEU A 72 -2.18 11.99 18.73
CA LEU A 72 -2.88 11.20 17.73
C LEU A 72 -2.42 11.63 16.35
N ILE A 73 -1.90 10.67 15.59
CA ILE A 73 -1.56 10.83 14.18
C ILE A 73 -2.51 9.95 13.37
N ARG A 74 -3.29 10.56 12.50
CA ARG A 74 -4.25 9.87 11.64
C ARG A 74 -3.55 9.48 10.35
N VAL A 75 -3.31 8.19 10.18
CA VAL A 75 -2.57 7.63 9.04
C VAL A 75 -3.53 6.98 8.06
N CYS A 76 -3.51 7.44 6.80
CA CYS A 76 -4.24 6.83 5.70
C CYS A 76 -3.33 5.83 4.99
N ALA A 77 -3.55 4.53 5.23
CA ALA A 77 -2.83 3.45 4.58
C ALA A 77 -3.42 3.16 3.20
N VAL A 78 -2.58 3.16 2.17
CA VAL A 78 -3.00 3.05 0.77
C VAL A 78 -2.07 2.14 -0.03
N GLN A 79 -2.53 1.73 -1.20
CA GLN A 79 -1.78 0.86 -2.09
C GLN A 79 -0.77 1.66 -2.93
N ALA A 80 0.51 1.24 -2.93
CA ALA A 80 1.57 1.99 -3.58
C ALA A 80 1.48 2.01 -5.12
N ALA A 81 1.09 0.88 -5.74
CA ALA A 81 1.11 0.73 -7.19
C ALA A 81 -0.13 1.31 -7.90
N TRP A 82 -1.20 1.58 -7.17
CA TRP A 82 -2.46 2.08 -7.74
C TRP A 82 -2.73 3.52 -7.29
N PHE A 83 -2.06 4.46 -7.93
CA PHE A 83 -2.09 5.88 -7.56
C PHE A 83 -3.51 6.48 -7.58
N ASP A 84 -4.34 6.18 -8.61
CA ASP A 84 -5.70 6.74 -8.68
C ASP A 84 -6.54 6.37 -7.45
N ALA A 85 -6.56 5.09 -7.06
CA ALA A 85 -7.29 4.65 -5.88
C ALA A 85 -6.73 5.29 -4.59
N SER A 86 -5.41 5.37 -4.47
CA SER A 86 -4.75 5.99 -3.33
C SER A 86 -5.06 7.48 -3.21
N LYS A 87 -4.98 8.21 -4.33
CA LYS A 87 -5.34 9.62 -4.41
C LYS A 87 -6.78 9.87 -3.97
N ARG A 88 -7.73 9.10 -4.49
CA ARG A 88 -9.17 9.24 -4.16
C ARG A 88 -9.44 8.93 -2.68
N THR A 89 -8.80 7.90 -2.13
CA THR A 89 -8.91 7.57 -0.70
C THR A 89 -8.39 8.69 0.18
N ILE A 90 -7.22 9.24 -0.14
CA ILE A 90 -6.61 10.35 0.60
C ILE A 90 -7.49 11.60 0.48
N GLN A 91 -7.95 11.94 -0.74
CA GLN A 91 -8.81 13.08 -0.98
C GLN A 91 -10.10 12.99 -0.17
N TRP A 92 -10.75 11.82 -0.14
CA TRP A 92 -11.92 11.60 0.71
C TRP A 92 -11.64 11.93 2.18
N CYS A 93 -10.51 11.48 2.71
CA CYS A 93 -10.13 11.78 4.10
C CYS A 93 -9.94 13.28 4.32
N LEU A 94 -9.28 13.97 3.39
CA LEU A 94 -9.06 15.42 3.44
C LEU A 94 -10.39 16.18 3.47
N ASP A 95 -11.30 15.84 2.57
CA ASP A 95 -12.60 16.51 2.41
C ASP A 95 -13.57 16.25 3.58
N ASN A 96 -13.34 15.19 4.36
CA ASN A 96 -14.27 14.74 5.40
C ASN A 96 -13.70 14.76 6.82
N GLY A 97 -12.76 15.65 7.11
CA GLY A 97 -12.26 15.88 8.48
C GLY A 97 -10.76 15.68 8.65
N GLY A 98 -10.04 15.44 7.56
CA GLY A 98 -8.59 15.46 7.52
C GLY A 98 -7.90 14.12 7.86
N VAL A 99 -6.61 14.12 7.58
CA VAL A 99 -5.64 13.06 7.82
C VAL A 99 -4.29 13.75 8.04
N ASP A 100 -3.36 13.13 8.76
CA ASP A 100 -2.08 13.74 9.09
C ASP A 100 -0.91 13.15 8.30
N ALA A 101 -1.05 11.88 7.90
CA ALA A 101 -0.02 11.17 7.15
C ALA A 101 -0.62 10.22 6.12
N VAL A 102 0.11 10.01 5.05
CA VAL A 102 -0.13 8.95 4.07
C VAL A 102 0.87 7.81 4.28
N SER A 103 0.39 6.59 4.11
CA SER A 103 1.21 5.41 4.29
C SER A 103 0.98 4.40 3.16
N PRO A 104 1.59 4.60 2.00
CA PRO A 104 1.69 3.54 1.00
C PRO A 104 2.63 2.45 1.50
N ALA A 105 2.28 1.18 1.24
CA ALA A 105 3.18 0.06 1.48
C ALA A 105 4.42 0.18 0.58
N ALA A 106 5.59 0.39 1.20
CA ALA A 106 6.82 0.69 0.47
C ALA A 106 7.56 -0.59 0.03
N TYR A 107 6.83 -1.49 -0.58
CA TYR A 107 7.40 -2.72 -1.12
C TYR A 107 8.03 -2.53 -2.50
N VAL A 108 9.12 -3.25 -2.72
CA VAL A 108 9.74 -3.46 -4.03
C VAL A 108 9.72 -4.96 -4.35
N GLY A 109 9.10 -5.31 -5.44
CA GLY A 109 8.96 -6.72 -5.81
C GLY A 109 8.28 -6.91 -7.16
N PRO A 110 8.27 -8.16 -7.64
CA PRO A 110 7.76 -8.50 -8.96
C PRO A 110 6.24 -8.31 -9.07
N ASP A 111 5.80 -8.01 -10.26
CA ASP A 111 4.40 -8.05 -10.65
C ASP A 111 3.98 -9.46 -11.14
N GLU A 112 2.70 -9.61 -11.50
CA GLU A 112 2.17 -10.88 -12.02
C GLU A 112 2.89 -11.34 -13.31
N THR A 113 3.26 -10.39 -14.17
CA THR A 113 3.96 -10.70 -15.44
C THR A 113 5.34 -11.27 -15.15
N THR A 114 6.04 -10.73 -14.18
CA THR A 114 7.34 -11.23 -13.72
C THR A 114 7.23 -12.63 -13.10
N TYR A 115 6.22 -12.85 -12.26
CA TYR A 115 5.98 -14.19 -11.71
C TYR A 115 5.67 -15.23 -12.81
N GLN A 116 4.94 -14.85 -13.85
CA GLN A 116 4.71 -15.74 -14.98
C GLN A 116 6.03 -16.10 -15.69
N LYS A 117 6.89 -15.11 -15.97
CA LYS A 117 8.23 -15.35 -16.55
C LYS A 117 9.07 -16.29 -15.68
N TRP A 118 9.03 -16.10 -14.35
CA TRP A 118 9.75 -16.99 -13.42
C TRP A 118 9.19 -18.40 -13.41
N SER A 119 7.87 -18.54 -13.53
CA SER A 119 7.22 -19.83 -13.68
C SER A 119 7.66 -20.55 -14.97
N ASP A 120 7.77 -19.81 -16.07
CA ASP A 120 8.22 -20.35 -17.37
C ASP A 120 9.70 -20.77 -17.35
N LEU A 121 10.55 -20.05 -16.61
CA LEU A 121 11.95 -20.40 -16.37
C LEU A 121 12.09 -21.62 -15.45
N GLY A 122 11.16 -21.78 -14.50
CA GLY A 122 11.19 -22.88 -13.55
C GLY A 122 12.52 -22.97 -12.79
N ALA A 123 13.17 -24.14 -12.85
CA ALA A 123 14.47 -24.38 -12.19
C ALA A 123 15.66 -23.65 -12.85
N ALA A 124 15.47 -23.01 -13.99
CA ALA A 124 16.50 -22.21 -14.65
C ALA A 124 16.54 -20.75 -14.09
N LEU A 125 15.58 -20.35 -13.27
CA LEU A 125 15.64 -19.07 -12.58
C LEU A 125 16.82 -19.05 -11.61
N THR A 126 17.61 -17.97 -11.62
CA THR A 126 18.74 -17.80 -10.69
C THR A 126 18.46 -16.70 -9.66
N PRO A 127 19.13 -16.74 -8.49
CA PRO A 127 19.01 -15.66 -7.49
C PRO A 127 19.38 -14.27 -8.04
N GLU A 128 20.36 -14.19 -8.93
CA GLU A 128 20.79 -12.95 -9.59
C GLU A 128 19.66 -12.34 -10.41
N MET A 129 18.94 -13.17 -11.21
CA MET A 129 17.80 -12.72 -11.99
C MET A 129 16.69 -12.14 -11.11
N VAL A 130 16.46 -12.76 -9.95
CA VAL A 130 15.47 -12.27 -8.97
C VAL A 130 15.91 -10.92 -8.41
N VAL A 131 17.15 -10.78 -8.01
CA VAL A 131 17.71 -9.52 -7.47
C VAL A 131 17.72 -8.42 -8.54
N ASP A 132 18.02 -8.73 -9.78
CA ASP A 132 17.97 -7.79 -10.91
C ASP A 132 16.56 -7.23 -11.11
N GLU A 133 15.53 -8.06 -11.00
CA GLU A 133 14.14 -7.65 -11.15
C GLU A 133 13.71 -6.72 -9.98
N VAL A 134 14.07 -7.06 -8.74
CA VAL A 134 13.80 -6.18 -7.58
C VAL A 134 14.47 -4.82 -7.77
N GLY A 135 15.72 -4.82 -8.25
CA GLY A 135 16.44 -3.59 -8.59
C GLY A 135 15.74 -2.77 -9.66
N ALA A 136 15.25 -3.41 -10.73
CA ALA A 136 14.52 -2.74 -11.81
C ALA A 136 13.23 -2.08 -11.31
N VAL A 137 12.47 -2.76 -10.45
CA VAL A 137 11.27 -2.21 -9.81
C VAL A 137 11.61 -0.99 -8.95
N LEU A 138 12.66 -1.07 -8.12
CA LEU A 138 13.11 0.07 -7.31
C LEU A 138 13.49 1.27 -8.19
N GLN A 139 14.23 1.06 -9.28
CA GLN A 139 14.58 2.14 -10.20
C GLN A 139 13.35 2.77 -10.88
N THR A 140 12.32 1.98 -11.19
CA THR A 140 11.06 2.46 -11.75
C THR A 140 10.32 3.36 -10.75
N GLN A 141 10.25 2.94 -9.48
CA GLN A 141 9.67 3.77 -8.41
C GLN A 141 10.45 5.08 -8.19
N ARG A 142 11.78 5.03 -8.23
CA ARG A 142 12.64 6.22 -8.13
C ARG A 142 12.42 7.23 -9.26
N LYS A 143 12.03 6.77 -10.44
CA LYS A 143 11.66 7.63 -11.59
C LYS A 143 10.29 8.29 -11.48
N GLY A 144 9.61 8.14 -10.36
CA GLY A 144 8.36 8.84 -10.07
C GLY A 144 7.09 8.03 -10.27
N ALA A 145 7.17 6.69 -10.35
CA ALA A 145 5.99 5.83 -10.44
C ALA A 145 5.43 5.46 -9.05
N GLY A 146 4.16 5.08 -9.00
CA GLY A 146 3.51 4.44 -7.86
C GLY A 146 3.71 5.16 -6.53
N LEU A 147 4.59 4.63 -5.69
CA LEU A 147 4.92 5.15 -4.35
C LEU A 147 5.25 6.66 -4.39
N ALA A 148 6.12 7.08 -5.29
CA ALA A 148 6.56 8.47 -5.37
C ALA A 148 5.41 9.43 -5.74
N GLN A 149 4.48 9.00 -6.62
CA GLN A 149 3.28 9.79 -6.97
C GLN A 149 2.37 9.99 -5.76
N THR A 150 2.13 8.93 -5.00
CA THR A 150 1.29 8.99 -3.78
C THR A 150 1.91 9.89 -2.72
N VAL A 151 3.22 9.78 -2.49
CA VAL A 151 3.96 10.64 -1.55
C VAL A 151 3.93 12.09 -2.01
N ALA A 152 4.17 12.37 -3.30
CA ALA A 152 4.11 13.72 -3.86
C ALA A 152 2.72 14.34 -3.68
N PHE A 153 1.66 13.59 -3.94
CA PHE A 153 0.28 14.04 -3.70
C PHE A 153 0.05 14.37 -2.21
N GLY A 154 0.49 13.49 -1.30
CA GLY A 154 0.40 13.75 0.15
C GLY A 154 1.13 15.04 0.55
N LYS A 155 2.34 15.26 0.07
CA LYS A 155 3.13 16.47 0.33
C LYS A 155 2.46 17.75 -0.17
N GLN A 156 1.79 17.73 -1.33
CA GLN A 156 1.02 18.87 -1.84
C GLN A 156 -0.10 19.30 -0.88
N HIS A 157 -0.57 18.36 -0.06
CA HIS A 157 -1.60 18.60 0.96
C HIS A 157 -1.04 18.72 2.39
N GLY A 158 0.29 18.87 2.55
CA GLY A 158 0.93 19.04 3.84
C GLY A 158 0.97 17.76 4.69
N LEU A 159 0.78 16.59 4.11
CA LEU A 159 0.77 15.31 4.83
C LEU A 159 2.18 14.75 4.99
N ALA A 160 2.44 14.15 6.15
CA ALA A 160 3.66 13.36 6.35
C ALA A 160 3.61 12.05 5.56
N TYR A 161 4.78 11.52 5.20
CA TYR A 161 4.90 10.18 4.66
C TYR A 161 5.46 9.23 5.73
N VAL A 162 4.76 8.11 5.94
CA VAL A 162 5.22 6.97 6.74
C VAL A 162 4.99 5.69 5.95
N ALA A 163 5.77 4.65 6.20
CA ALA A 163 5.58 3.33 5.59
C ALA A 163 5.20 2.33 6.70
N TYR A 164 3.95 1.87 6.69
CA TYR A 164 3.46 0.90 7.69
C TYR A 164 4.07 -0.49 7.49
N GLU A 165 4.44 -0.81 6.25
CA GLU A 165 5.16 -2.00 5.82
C GLU A 165 6.07 -1.64 4.65
N ALA A 166 7.26 -2.23 4.60
CA ALA A 166 8.23 -1.94 3.56
C ALA A 166 9.30 -3.02 3.45
N GLY A 167 9.88 -3.17 2.30
CA GLY A 167 10.95 -4.10 2.04
C GLY A 167 10.87 -4.73 0.65
N GLN A 168 11.59 -5.81 0.45
CA GLN A 168 11.41 -6.62 -0.75
C GLN A 168 10.13 -7.47 -0.63
N HIS A 169 9.47 -7.71 -1.76
CA HIS A 169 8.22 -8.47 -1.80
C HIS A 169 8.37 -9.70 -2.71
N ILE A 170 9.39 -10.52 -2.41
CA ILE A 170 9.65 -11.77 -3.11
C ILE A 170 8.97 -12.89 -2.33
N GLN A 171 7.97 -13.53 -2.89
CA GLN A 171 7.26 -14.62 -2.23
C GLN A 171 6.84 -15.71 -3.22
N ALA A 172 6.77 -16.94 -2.76
CA ALA A 172 6.39 -18.11 -3.57
C ALA A 172 4.87 -18.25 -3.77
N LYS A 173 4.09 -17.18 -3.65
CA LYS A 173 2.63 -17.14 -3.88
C LYS A 173 1.86 -18.32 -3.29
N GLY A 174 2.16 -18.65 -2.02
CA GLY A 174 1.44 -19.68 -1.28
C GLY A 174 1.77 -21.14 -1.65
N GLN A 175 2.75 -21.37 -2.52
CA GLN A 175 3.24 -22.70 -2.88
C GLN A 175 4.75 -22.78 -2.65
N ALA A 176 5.16 -23.50 -1.60
CA ALA A 176 6.57 -23.61 -1.23
C ALA A 176 7.40 -24.42 -2.23
N ASP A 177 6.76 -25.27 -3.07
CA ASP A 177 7.40 -26.27 -3.91
C ASP A 177 7.37 -25.94 -5.40
N LEU A 178 7.29 -24.67 -5.76
CA LEU A 178 7.40 -24.28 -7.16
C LEU A 178 8.85 -24.46 -7.65
N PRO A 179 9.06 -24.86 -8.93
CA PRO A 179 10.40 -25.09 -9.47
C PRO A 179 11.38 -23.93 -9.32
N TYR A 180 10.87 -22.71 -9.23
CA TYR A 180 11.66 -21.49 -9.06
C TYR A 180 11.81 -21.04 -7.58
N SER A 181 11.14 -21.69 -6.63
CA SER A 181 11.22 -21.34 -5.20
C SER A 181 12.63 -21.34 -4.61
N PRO A 182 13.54 -22.27 -4.98
CA PRO A 182 14.92 -22.23 -4.50
C PRO A 182 15.66 -20.92 -4.85
N ALA A 183 15.42 -20.37 -6.06
CA ALA A 183 16.02 -19.09 -6.47
C ALA A 183 15.49 -17.93 -5.65
N LEU A 184 14.18 -17.91 -5.33
CA LEU A 184 13.58 -16.89 -4.45
C LEU A 184 14.17 -16.94 -3.05
N ALA A 185 14.32 -18.14 -2.48
CA ALA A 185 14.91 -18.33 -1.15
C ALA A 185 16.39 -17.88 -1.14
N ALA A 186 17.18 -18.25 -2.13
CA ALA A 186 18.59 -17.86 -2.22
C ALA A 186 18.77 -16.34 -2.46
N ALA A 187 17.85 -15.70 -3.17
CA ALA A 187 17.86 -14.25 -3.38
C ALA A 187 17.71 -13.46 -2.07
N GLN A 188 17.03 -14.01 -1.04
CA GLN A 188 16.86 -13.36 0.26
C GLN A 188 18.21 -13.06 0.95
N THR A 189 19.19 -13.92 0.77
CA THR A 189 20.51 -13.81 1.38
C THR A 189 21.60 -13.42 0.38
N HIS A 190 21.23 -13.08 -0.84
CA HIS A 190 22.18 -12.68 -1.88
C HIS A 190 22.86 -11.36 -1.49
N PRO A 191 24.21 -11.21 -1.63
CA PRO A 191 24.91 -9.99 -1.21
C PRO A 191 24.34 -8.69 -1.77
N ARG A 192 23.94 -8.68 -3.04
CA ARG A 192 23.30 -7.53 -3.68
C ARG A 192 21.94 -7.15 -3.11
N MET A 193 21.28 -8.03 -2.35
CA MET A 193 20.04 -7.69 -1.64
C MET A 193 20.32 -6.63 -0.57
N TYR A 194 21.46 -6.70 0.11
CA TYR A 194 21.88 -5.65 1.04
C TYR A 194 21.99 -4.29 0.34
N ASP A 195 22.62 -4.24 -0.83
CA ASP A 195 22.77 -2.98 -1.60
C ASP A 195 21.40 -2.42 -2.01
N LEU A 196 20.46 -3.29 -2.42
CA LEU A 196 19.09 -2.91 -2.74
C LEU A 196 18.35 -2.32 -1.52
N TYR A 197 18.53 -2.90 -0.34
CA TYR A 197 17.96 -2.33 0.88
C TYR A 197 18.57 -0.97 1.23
N VAL A 198 19.86 -0.81 1.07
CA VAL A 198 20.52 0.51 1.25
C VAL A 198 19.94 1.54 0.28
N GLU A 199 19.72 1.16 -0.99
CA GLU A 199 19.07 2.03 -1.97
C GLU A 199 17.61 2.34 -1.64
N LEU A 200 16.83 1.36 -1.20
CA LEU A 200 15.44 1.53 -0.78
C LEU A 200 15.32 2.49 0.40
N LEU A 201 16.19 2.34 1.41
CA LEU A 201 16.23 3.23 2.57
C LEU A 201 16.64 4.66 2.18
N ARG A 202 17.62 4.82 1.26
CA ARG A 202 17.99 6.13 0.72
C ARG A 202 16.84 6.76 -0.05
N PHE A 203 16.15 6.00 -0.89
CA PHE A 203 14.98 6.46 -1.62
C PHE A 203 13.86 6.90 -0.67
N SER A 204 13.56 6.12 0.36
CA SER A 204 12.56 6.47 1.38
C SER A 204 12.94 7.75 2.12
N ARG A 205 14.23 7.92 2.49
CA ARG A 205 14.75 9.16 3.07
C ARG A 205 14.60 10.35 2.12
N ASP A 206 14.92 10.18 0.84
CA ASP A 206 14.83 11.25 -0.17
C ASP A 206 13.36 11.66 -0.42
N LEU A 207 12.41 10.75 -0.18
CA LEU A 207 10.98 11.02 -0.10
C LEU A 207 10.53 11.59 1.25
N ASP A 208 11.46 11.89 2.17
CA ASP A 208 11.17 12.41 3.51
C ASP A 208 10.30 11.47 4.37
N CYS A 209 10.54 10.18 4.29
CA CYS A 209 9.86 9.17 5.11
C CYS A 209 10.17 9.38 6.59
N LYS A 210 9.14 9.58 7.42
CA LYS A 210 9.28 9.85 8.87
C LYS A 210 9.34 8.57 9.70
N LEU A 211 8.78 7.48 9.20
CA LEU A 211 8.81 6.16 9.81
C LEU A 211 8.82 5.10 8.71
N PHE A 212 9.79 4.22 8.75
CA PHE A 212 9.91 3.09 7.85
C PHE A 212 9.82 1.80 8.65
N THR A 213 8.72 1.06 8.51
CA THR A 213 8.56 -0.24 9.14
C THR A 213 9.03 -1.31 8.18
N HIS A 214 10.17 -1.93 8.50
CA HIS A 214 10.67 -3.08 7.74
C HIS A 214 9.86 -4.32 8.10
N PHE A 215 9.43 -5.05 7.06
CA PHE A 215 8.67 -6.29 7.18
C PHE A 215 9.44 -7.44 6.54
#